data_b446f783500e66251be38d0f4419fdea
#
_entry.id   b446f783500e66251be38d0f4419fdea
#
_cell.length_a   1.000
_cell.length_b   1.000
_cell.length_c   1.000
_cell.angle_alpha   90.00
_cell.angle_beta   90.00
_cell.angle_gamma   90.00
#
_symmetry.space_group_name_H-M   'P 1'
#
loop_
_entity.id
_entity.type
_entity.pdbx_description
1 polymer ?
#
loop_
_entity_poly.entity_id
_entity_poly.type
_entity_poly.pdbx_seq_one_letter_code
_entity_poly.pdbx_strand_id
1 'polypeptide(L)'
;KKEVISRRLRTLIALSDSSTSMDRKVLLTTCNAAIQRVSGALMSDTAYFQLEVASSVKRNEFRDYLNRNGYVRTGTVMEPGEYAIRGGIVDLYPSDFDFPVRIDFFGDTIDSIRDFDPLTQRSTDKREVVELIPGSEVLLDEKSIARFRTQYRNLFGAITGNDPLYDSVSEGRRYPGMEHWLPLFQGDLRKIFDYLPNATIFFDHLLEQALEERIAHISDFYSARLEALTTSSSIDAPVYRP
;
A
#
# COMPACT_ATOMS: atom_id res chain seq x y z
N LYS A 1 -2.71 4.39 10.43
CA LYS A 1 -1.66 3.53 9.83
C LYS A 1 -1.80 3.45 8.30
N LYS A 2 -3.00 3.22 7.74
CA LYS A 2 -3.26 3.21 6.29
C LYS A 2 -2.98 4.56 5.64
N GLU A 3 -3.38 5.67 6.26
CA GLU A 3 -3.12 7.03 5.81
C GLU A 3 -1.61 7.32 5.60
N VAL A 4 -0.76 6.90 6.55
CA VAL A 4 0.70 7.08 6.43
C VAL A 4 1.25 6.32 5.21
N ILE A 5 0.79 5.09 4.99
CA ILE A 5 1.18 4.30 3.82
C ILE A 5 0.75 5.01 2.53
N SER A 6 -0.49 5.47 2.46
CA SER A 6 -1.01 6.13 1.26
C SER A 6 -0.31 7.46 0.97
N ARG A 7 -0.04 8.28 1.99
CA ARG A 7 0.75 9.51 1.83
C ARG A 7 2.16 9.22 1.32
N ARG A 8 2.80 8.15 1.83
CA ARG A 8 4.10 7.70 1.32
C ARG A 8 4.01 7.27 -0.15
N LEU A 9 3.02 6.45 -0.50
CA LEU A 9 2.79 6.00 -1.87
C LEU A 9 2.57 7.19 -2.82
N ARG A 10 1.74 8.15 -2.43
CA ARG A 10 1.51 9.38 -3.23
C ARG A 10 2.80 10.16 -3.44
N THR A 11 3.64 10.28 -2.40
CA THR A 11 4.94 10.95 -2.53
C THR A 11 5.85 10.22 -3.52
N LEU A 12 5.96 8.89 -3.43
CA LEU A 12 6.78 8.09 -4.33
C LEU A 12 6.30 8.19 -5.78
N ILE A 13 4.98 8.14 -5.99
CA ILE A 13 4.36 8.31 -7.29
C ILE A 13 4.67 9.71 -7.86
N ALA A 14 4.49 10.77 -7.06
CA ALA A 14 4.80 12.14 -7.49
C ALA A 14 6.29 12.35 -7.80
N LEU A 15 7.19 11.59 -7.18
CA LEU A 15 8.61 11.60 -7.50
C LEU A 15 8.92 10.85 -8.80
N SER A 16 8.15 9.81 -9.13
CA SER A 16 8.29 9.03 -10.37
C SER A 16 7.74 9.76 -11.59
N ASP A 17 6.81 10.70 -11.40
CA ASP A 17 6.21 11.45 -12.49
C ASP A 17 7.21 12.44 -13.08
N SER A 18 7.67 12.14 -14.31
CA SER A 18 8.57 12.97 -15.08
C SER A 18 7.86 14.04 -15.92
N SER A 19 6.52 14.02 -15.97
CA SER A 19 5.72 14.97 -16.78
C SER A 19 5.80 16.41 -16.25
N THR A 20 6.08 16.60 -14.97
CA THR A 20 6.26 17.89 -14.28
C THR A 20 7.74 18.33 -14.22
N SER A 21 8.45 18.22 -15.33
CA SER A 21 9.91 18.44 -15.42
C SER A 21 10.39 19.88 -15.13
N MET A 22 9.49 20.85 -14.94
CA MET A 22 9.81 22.25 -14.68
C MET A 22 9.78 22.65 -13.20
N ASP A 23 9.22 21.83 -12.33
CA ASP A 23 9.09 22.17 -10.93
C ASP A 23 10.28 21.70 -10.10
N ARG A 24 10.83 22.62 -9.30
CA ARG A 24 11.84 22.27 -8.29
C ARG A 24 11.16 21.52 -7.17
N LYS A 25 11.53 20.24 -7.01
CA LYS A 25 11.00 19.40 -5.93
C LYS A 25 11.99 19.39 -4.75
N VAL A 26 11.48 19.51 -3.54
CA VAL A 26 12.25 19.35 -2.30
C VAL A 26 11.60 18.20 -1.52
N LEU A 27 12.39 17.16 -1.24
CA LEU A 27 11.95 16.04 -0.42
C LEU A 27 12.59 16.16 0.97
N LEU A 28 11.76 16.28 2.00
CA LEU A 28 12.18 16.17 3.40
C LEU A 28 11.86 14.77 3.90
N THR A 29 12.87 14.10 4.44
CA THR A 29 12.68 12.73 4.95
C THR A 29 13.50 12.49 6.22
N THR A 30 13.19 11.44 6.95
CA THR A 30 13.97 10.99 8.11
C THR A 30 14.89 9.84 7.71
N CYS A 31 15.96 9.58 8.48
CA CYS A 31 16.83 8.42 8.23
C CYS A 31 16.03 7.11 8.25
N ASN A 32 15.07 6.97 9.18
CA ASN A 32 14.21 5.80 9.28
C ASN A 32 13.38 5.52 8.00
N ALA A 33 12.88 6.57 7.35
CA ALA A 33 12.15 6.43 6.10
C ALA A 33 13.10 6.20 4.91
N ALA A 34 14.27 6.85 4.90
CA ALA A 34 15.23 6.76 3.81
C ALA A 34 15.88 5.37 3.67
N ILE A 35 16.08 4.65 4.77
CA ILE A 35 16.63 3.28 4.74
C ILE A 35 15.60 2.21 4.37
N GLN A 36 14.29 2.53 4.42
CA GLN A 36 13.26 1.56 4.05
C GLN A 36 13.31 1.26 2.55
N ARG A 37 13.15 -0.02 2.24
CA ARG A 37 12.91 -0.45 0.87
C ARG A 37 11.45 -0.20 0.50
N VAL A 38 11.24 0.25 -0.72
CA VAL A 38 9.92 0.57 -1.28
C VAL A 38 9.71 -0.21 -2.57
N SER A 39 8.45 -0.37 -2.97
CA SER A 39 8.08 -1.08 -4.19
C SER A 39 8.58 -0.35 -5.44
N GLY A 40 9.36 -1.02 -6.30
CA GLY A 40 9.71 -0.49 -7.62
C GLY A 40 8.54 -0.43 -8.60
N ALA A 41 7.47 -1.19 -8.36
CA ALA A 41 6.27 -1.20 -9.21
C ALA A 41 5.51 0.14 -9.22
N LEU A 42 5.74 1.00 -8.22
CA LEU A 42 5.16 2.34 -8.16
C LEU A 42 5.77 3.32 -9.18
N MET A 43 6.89 2.95 -9.81
CA MET A 43 7.51 3.74 -10.89
C MET A 43 6.83 3.52 -12.25
N SER A 44 5.79 2.69 -12.32
CA SER A 44 5.06 2.41 -13.56
C SER A 44 3.72 3.15 -13.59
N ASP A 45 3.27 3.55 -14.78
CA ASP A 45 1.99 4.25 -15.04
C ASP A 45 0.75 3.42 -14.63
N THR A 46 0.95 2.14 -14.30
CA THR A 46 -0.13 1.24 -13.84
C THR A 46 -0.50 1.40 -12.36
N ALA A 47 0.18 2.28 -11.64
CA ALA A 47 -0.09 2.52 -10.21
C ALA A 47 -1.40 3.30 -9.97
N TYR A 48 -1.95 3.95 -11.01
CA TYR A 48 -3.16 4.78 -10.91
C TYR A 48 -4.39 4.08 -11.46
N PHE A 49 -5.54 4.44 -10.90
CA PHE A 49 -6.83 4.14 -11.49
C PHE A 49 -7.66 5.43 -11.52
N GLN A 50 -7.88 5.95 -12.71
CA GLN A 50 -8.64 7.19 -12.90
C GLN A 50 -10.11 6.88 -13.12
N LEU A 51 -10.96 7.62 -12.42
CA LEU A 51 -12.41 7.65 -12.58
C LEU A 51 -12.80 9.06 -13.00
N GLU A 52 -13.54 9.17 -14.10
CA GLU A 52 -13.98 10.45 -14.65
C GLU A 52 -15.46 10.38 -15.00
N VAL A 53 -16.20 11.44 -14.74
CA VAL A 53 -17.62 11.55 -15.08
C VAL A 53 -17.80 11.35 -16.60
N ALA A 54 -18.84 10.64 -16.98
CA ALA A 54 -19.15 10.22 -18.35
C ALA A 54 -18.17 9.19 -18.95
N SER A 55 -17.12 8.75 -18.24
CA SER A 55 -16.28 7.66 -18.72
C SER A 55 -16.93 6.29 -18.48
N SER A 56 -16.49 5.28 -19.26
CA SER A 56 -16.95 3.90 -19.09
C SER A 56 -15.93 3.07 -18.33
N VAL A 57 -16.35 2.51 -17.22
CA VAL A 57 -15.52 1.68 -16.34
C VAL A 57 -16.29 0.40 -16.00
N LYS A 58 -15.75 -0.74 -16.39
CA LYS A 58 -16.36 -2.02 -16.01
C LYS A 58 -16.30 -2.22 -14.50
N ARG A 59 -17.46 -2.29 -13.86
CA ARG A 59 -17.57 -2.39 -12.39
C ARG A 59 -16.82 -3.57 -11.80
N ASN A 60 -16.72 -4.69 -12.53
CA ASN A 60 -15.94 -5.84 -12.07
C ASN A 60 -14.44 -5.54 -12.05
N GLU A 61 -13.90 -4.91 -13.10
CA GLU A 61 -12.50 -4.49 -13.17
C GLU A 61 -12.17 -3.50 -12.05
N PHE A 62 -13.07 -2.56 -11.80
CA PHE A 62 -12.92 -1.60 -10.69
C PHE A 62 -12.93 -2.27 -9.32
N ARG A 63 -13.87 -3.18 -9.05
CA ARG A 63 -13.89 -3.97 -7.81
C ARG A 63 -12.61 -4.77 -7.63
N ASP A 64 -12.12 -5.41 -8.69
CA ASP A 64 -10.91 -6.22 -8.65
C ASP A 64 -9.67 -5.35 -8.43
N TYR A 65 -9.65 -4.12 -8.98
CA TYR A 65 -8.64 -3.12 -8.64
C TYR A 65 -8.66 -2.79 -7.15
N LEU A 66 -9.82 -2.47 -6.57
CA LEU A 66 -9.95 -2.14 -5.15
C LEU A 66 -9.43 -3.27 -4.25
N ASN A 67 -9.84 -4.50 -4.51
CA ASN A 67 -9.41 -5.68 -3.74
C ASN A 67 -7.90 -5.88 -3.80
N ARG A 68 -7.30 -5.86 -5.00
CA ARG A 68 -5.86 -6.04 -5.20
C ARG A 68 -5.06 -4.95 -4.50
N ASN A 69 -5.56 -3.73 -4.51
CA ASN A 69 -4.86 -2.55 -3.98
C ASN A 69 -5.10 -2.27 -2.49
N GLY A 70 -5.76 -3.19 -1.78
CA GLY A 70 -5.84 -3.12 -0.32
C GLY A 70 -7.02 -2.37 0.26
N TYR A 71 -8.01 -2.05 -0.58
CA TYR A 71 -9.28 -1.56 -0.10
C TYR A 71 -10.10 -2.68 0.53
N VAL A 72 -10.80 -2.38 1.62
CA VAL A 72 -11.59 -3.34 2.38
C VAL A 72 -13.06 -3.10 2.12
N ARG A 73 -13.79 -4.16 1.73
CA ARG A 73 -15.22 -4.06 1.52
C ARG A 73 -15.96 -4.02 2.84
N THR A 74 -16.82 -3.03 3.02
CA THR A 74 -17.67 -2.84 4.21
C THR A 74 -19.14 -2.66 3.81
N GLY A 75 -20.04 -2.69 4.80
CA GLY A 75 -21.45 -2.34 4.57
C GLY A 75 -21.69 -0.84 4.48
N THR A 76 -20.89 -0.05 5.22
CA THR A 76 -20.95 1.42 5.25
C THR A 76 -19.54 1.94 5.38
N VAL A 77 -19.16 2.87 4.50
CA VAL A 77 -17.82 3.46 4.45
C VAL A 77 -17.70 4.53 5.52
N MET A 78 -16.76 4.33 6.45
CA MET A 78 -16.50 5.22 7.57
C MET A 78 -15.02 5.62 7.66
N GLU A 79 -14.10 4.74 7.25
CA GLU A 79 -12.67 4.91 7.45
C GLU A 79 -11.89 4.87 6.12
N PRO A 80 -10.74 5.57 6.03
CA PRO A 80 -9.86 5.50 4.86
C PRO A 80 -9.47 4.06 4.51
N GLY A 81 -9.53 3.74 3.21
CA GLY A 81 -9.26 2.42 2.67
C GLY A 81 -10.46 1.47 2.68
N GLU A 82 -11.66 1.96 2.97
CA GLU A 82 -12.91 1.20 2.87
C GLU A 82 -13.66 1.49 1.57
N TYR A 83 -14.45 0.50 1.12
CA TYR A 83 -15.42 0.69 0.05
C TYR A 83 -16.69 -0.13 0.27
N ALA A 84 -17.80 0.35 -0.28
CA ALA A 84 -19.10 -0.33 -0.28
C ALA A 84 -19.72 -0.28 -1.68
N ILE A 85 -20.41 -1.35 -2.09
CA ILE A 85 -21.14 -1.42 -3.36
C ILE A 85 -22.61 -1.70 -3.03
N ARG A 86 -23.49 -0.81 -3.49
CA ARG A 86 -24.94 -0.88 -3.31
C ARG A 86 -25.64 -0.58 -4.64
N GLY A 87 -26.02 -1.63 -5.37
CA GLY A 87 -26.62 -1.46 -6.70
C GLY A 87 -25.67 -0.78 -7.68
N GLY A 88 -26.07 0.39 -8.19
CA GLY A 88 -25.26 1.24 -9.07
C GLY A 88 -24.32 2.18 -8.36
N ILE A 89 -24.29 2.19 -7.01
CA ILE A 89 -23.50 3.13 -6.22
C ILE A 89 -22.28 2.43 -5.65
N VAL A 90 -21.12 3.06 -5.79
CA VAL A 90 -19.87 2.67 -5.12
C VAL A 90 -19.45 3.82 -4.20
N ASP A 91 -19.50 3.59 -2.90
CA ASP A 91 -18.92 4.44 -1.90
C ASP A 91 -17.47 4.00 -1.65
N LEU A 92 -16.54 4.93 -1.63
CA LEU A 92 -15.11 4.66 -1.50
C LEU A 92 -14.45 5.75 -0.66
N TYR A 93 -13.60 5.37 0.29
CA TYR A 93 -12.76 6.30 1.02
C TYR A 93 -11.29 6.09 0.63
N PRO A 94 -10.77 6.81 -0.39
CA PRO A 94 -9.35 6.74 -0.70
C PRO A 94 -8.53 7.15 0.51
N SER A 95 -7.45 6.41 0.80
CA SER A 95 -6.70 6.58 2.06
C SER A 95 -5.91 7.89 2.13
N ASP A 96 -5.80 8.60 1.02
CA ASP A 96 -5.11 9.88 0.86
C ASP A 96 -6.06 11.07 0.66
N PHE A 97 -7.37 10.84 0.75
CA PHE A 97 -8.40 11.87 0.66
C PHE A 97 -8.88 12.30 2.06
N ASP A 98 -9.30 13.54 2.19
CA ASP A 98 -9.90 14.05 3.42
C ASP A 98 -11.35 13.59 3.60
N PHE A 99 -12.06 13.33 2.49
CA PHE A 99 -13.43 12.86 2.46
C PHE A 99 -13.60 11.65 1.53
N PRO A 100 -14.53 10.75 1.86
CA PRO A 100 -14.91 9.66 0.97
C PRO A 100 -15.68 10.18 -0.26
N VAL A 101 -15.66 9.39 -1.32
CA VAL A 101 -16.34 9.70 -2.58
C VAL A 101 -17.44 8.68 -2.86
N ARG A 102 -18.56 9.16 -3.38
CA ARG A 102 -19.67 8.37 -3.89
C ARG A 102 -19.70 8.46 -5.39
N ILE A 103 -19.66 7.32 -6.06
CA ILE A 103 -19.64 7.17 -7.50
C ILE A 103 -20.94 6.51 -7.91
N ASP A 104 -21.75 7.22 -8.68
CA ASP A 104 -23.00 6.71 -9.24
C ASP A 104 -22.73 6.16 -10.63
N PHE A 105 -23.13 4.92 -10.88
CA PHE A 105 -23.00 4.24 -12.16
C PHE A 105 -24.37 4.04 -12.82
N PHE A 106 -24.45 4.39 -14.09
CA PHE A 106 -25.53 3.95 -14.98
C PHE A 106 -24.97 2.89 -15.96
N GLY A 107 -25.25 1.62 -15.67
CA GLY A 107 -24.53 0.52 -16.35
C GLY A 107 -23.05 0.51 -15.99
N ASP A 108 -22.18 0.66 -17.00
CA ASP A 108 -20.73 0.80 -16.84
C ASP A 108 -20.26 2.27 -17.00
N THR A 109 -21.18 3.21 -17.19
CA THR A 109 -20.84 4.64 -17.31
C THR A 109 -20.94 5.32 -15.94
N ILE A 110 -19.98 6.16 -15.60
CA ILE A 110 -20.00 6.97 -14.38
C ILE A 110 -20.91 8.18 -14.65
N ASP A 111 -22.04 8.23 -13.95
CA ASP A 111 -23.04 9.30 -14.03
C ASP A 111 -22.63 10.51 -13.22
N SER A 112 -22.14 10.28 -11.99
CA SER A 112 -21.66 11.36 -11.13
C SER A 112 -20.64 10.87 -10.10
N ILE A 113 -19.78 11.79 -9.65
CA ILE A 113 -18.86 11.58 -8.52
C ILE A 113 -19.08 12.72 -7.54
N ARG A 114 -19.22 12.39 -6.24
CA ARG A 114 -19.46 13.39 -5.17
C ARG A 114 -18.68 13.00 -3.93
N ASP A 115 -18.19 14.00 -3.22
CA ASP A 115 -17.76 13.79 -1.83
C ASP A 115 -18.98 13.51 -0.94
N PHE A 116 -18.76 12.85 0.17
CA PHE A 116 -19.78 12.69 1.19
C PHE A 116 -19.21 12.67 2.61
N ASP A 117 -20.00 13.07 3.56
CA ASP A 117 -19.66 13.01 4.98
C ASP A 117 -19.83 11.56 5.48
N PRO A 118 -18.76 10.92 6.01
CA PRO A 118 -18.82 9.54 6.47
C PRO A 118 -19.74 9.33 7.66
N LEU A 119 -19.97 10.34 8.49
CA LEU A 119 -20.86 10.25 9.67
C LEU A 119 -22.34 10.33 9.31
N THR A 120 -22.69 11.29 8.47
CA THR A 120 -24.08 11.53 8.05
C THR A 120 -24.48 10.78 6.79
N GLN A 121 -23.51 10.27 6.04
CA GLN A 121 -23.67 9.59 4.75
C GLN A 121 -24.31 10.50 3.66
N ARG A 122 -24.30 11.80 3.85
CA ARG A 122 -24.85 12.77 2.90
C ARG A 122 -23.78 13.25 1.94
N SER A 123 -24.13 13.25 0.65
CA SER A 123 -23.27 13.80 -0.40
C SER A 123 -23.11 15.32 -0.23
N THR A 124 -21.92 15.81 -0.54
CA THR A 124 -21.53 17.22 -0.46
C THR A 124 -21.11 17.74 -1.84
N ASP A 125 -19.83 17.94 -2.08
CA ASP A 125 -19.30 18.57 -3.28
C ASP A 125 -19.24 17.61 -4.47
N LYS A 126 -19.37 18.16 -5.68
CA LYS A 126 -19.20 17.40 -6.91
C LYS A 126 -17.74 17.34 -7.32
N ARG A 127 -17.34 16.23 -7.93
CA ARG A 127 -16.03 16.03 -8.56
C ARG A 127 -16.22 15.57 -10.01
N GLU A 128 -15.32 16.02 -10.87
CA GLU A 128 -15.27 15.53 -12.26
C GLU A 128 -14.35 14.33 -12.40
N VAL A 129 -13.26 14.28 -11.61
CA VAL A 129 -12.23 13.26 -11.70
C VAL A 129 -11.80 12.82 -10.30
N VAL A 130 -11.52 11.53 -10.16
CA VAL A 130 -10.87 10.94 -8.98
C VAL A 130 -9.74 10.03 -9.45
N GLU A 131 -8.54 10.29 -8.93
CA GLU A 131 -7.37 9.43 -9.14
C GLU A 131 -7.14 8.59 -7.88
N LEU A 132 -7.20 7.29 -8.05
CA LEU A 132 -6.97 6.34 -6.98
C LEU A 132 -5.54 5.83 -7.03
N ILE A 133 -4.92 5.80 -5.87
CA ILE A 133 -3.63 5.14 -5.65
C ILE A 133 -3.83 3.85 -4.86
N PRO A 134 -2.87 2.91 -4.88
CA PRO A 134 -2.93 1.74 -4.03
C PRO A 134 -3.06 2.12 -2.55
N GLY A 135 -3.94 1.44 -1.84
CA GLY A 135 -4.07 1.58 -0.37
C GLY A 135 -3.05 0.73 0.40
N SER A 136 -2.20 -0.02 -0.30
CA SER A 136 -1.17 -0.89 0.28
C SER A 136 0.02 -1.03 -0.67
N GLU A 137 1.22 -1.19 -0.10
CA GLU A 137 2.43 -1.49 -0.88
C GLU A 137 2.45 -2.93 -1.39
N VAL A 138 1.72 -3.81 -0.74
CA VAL A 138 1.57 -5.19 -1.17
C VAL A 138 0.35 -5.31 -2.07
N LEU A 139 0.57 -5.54 -3.35
CA LEU A 139 -0.47 -5.89 -4.31
C LEU A 139 -0.73 -7.39 -4.22
N LEU A 140 -1.98 -7.79 -4.00
CA LEU A 140 -2.39 -9.19 -4.00
C LEU A 140 -2.98 -9.58 -5.36
N ASP A 141 -2.11 -9.92 -6.29
CA ASP A 141 -2.44 -10.55 -7.56
C ASP A 141 -1.84 -11.97 -7.65
N GLU A 142 -2.21 -12.72 -8.66
CA GLU A 142 -1.74 -14.09 -8.85
C GLU A 142 -0.22 -14.18 -8.89
N LYS A 143 0.46 -13.22 -9.51
CA LYS A 143 1.92 -13.17 -9.65
C LYS A 143 2.60 -12.95 -8.31
N SER A 144 2.13 -11.98 -7.52
CA SER A 144 2.68 -11.67 -6.20
C SER A 144 2.43 -12.80 -5.19
N ILE A 145 1.25 -13.42 -5.23
CA ILE A 145 0.89 -14.58 -4.41
C ILE A 145 1.78 -15.79 -4.75
N ALA A 146 1.95 -16.09 -6.04
CA ALA A 146 2.81 -17.19 -6.48
C ALA A 146 4.26 -16.98 -6.05
N ARG A 147 4.77 -15.74 -6.18
CA ARG A 147 6.10 -15.36 -5.70
C ARG A 147 6.22 -15.53 -4.19
N PHE A 148 5.27 -14.99 -3.42
CA PHE A 148 5.25 -15.12 -1.97
C PHE A 148 5.32 -16.59 -1.55
N ARG A 149 4.46 -17.45 -2.09
CA ARG A 149 4.45 -18.90 -1.80
C ARG A 149 5.81 -19.56 -2.06
N THR A 150 6.46 -19.19 -3.15
CA THR A 150 7.76 -19.74 -3.52
C THR A 150 8.86 -19.25 -2.56
N GLN A 151 8.94 -17.94 -2.35
CA GLN A 151 9.95 -17.34 -1.49
C GLN A 151 9.77 -17.73 -0.03
N TYR A 152 8.54 -17.81 0.44
CA TYR A 152 8.22 -18.24 1.80
C TYR A 152 8.72 -19.67 2.05
N ARG A 153 8.42 -20.60 1.14
CA ARG A 153 8.92 -22.00 1.25
C ARG A 153 10.43 -22.13 1.10
N ASN A 154 11.06 -21.30 0.29
CA ASN A 154 12.51 -21.27 0.16
C ASN A 154 13.21 -20.84 1.46
N LEU A 155 12.60 -19.93 2.22
CA LEU A 155 13.16 -19.39 3.47
C LEU A 155 12.85 -20.30 4.67
N PHE A 156 11.64 -20.85 4.74
CA PHE A 156 11.13 -21.53 5.93
C PHE A 156 10.87 -23.02 5.75
N GLY A 157 11.09 -23.54 4.54
CA GLY A 157 10.86 -24.96 4.23
C GLY A 157 9.40 -25.28 3.91
N ALA A 158 9.07 -26.57 3.99
CA ALA A 158 7.71 -27.04 3.74
C ALA A 158 6.78 -26.61 4.87
N ILE A 159 5.60 -26.14 4.51
CA ILE A 159 4.54 -25.78 5.48
C ILE A 159 3.90 -27.08 5.95
N THR A 160 4.17 -27.46 7.19
CA THR A 160 3.70 -28.72 7.78
C THR A 160 2.61 -28.55 8.84
N GLY A 161 2.21 -27.31 9.11
CA GLY A 161 1.20 -26.96 10.12
C GLY A 161 0.29 -25.84 9.68
N ASN A 162 -0.49 -25.32 10.62
CA ASN A 162 -1.33 -24.13 10.41
C ASN A 162 -0.43 -22.88 10.41
N ASP A 163 -0.33 -22.22 9.27
CA ASP A 163 0.36 -20.94 9.11
C ASP A 163 -0.63 -19.89 8.60
N PRO A 164 -1.24 -19.09 9.50
CA PRO A 164 -2.30 -18.18 9.14
C PRO A 164 -1.89 -17.13 8.10
N LEU A 165 -0.62 -16.70 8.10
CA LEU A 165 -0.09 -15.77 7.10
C LEU A 165 -0.02 -16.47 5.73
N TYR A 166 0.64 -17.63 5.67
CA TYR A 166 0.81 -18.36 4.42
C TYR A 166 -0.52 -18.77 3.81
N ASP A 167 -1.44 -19.29 4.62
CA ASP A 167 -2.75 -19.77 4.19
C ASP A 167 -3.61 -18.59 3.68
N SER A 168 -3.69 -17.50 4.46
CA SER A 168 -4.47 -16.32 4.05
C SER A 168 -3.97 -15.73 2.73
N VAL A 169 -2.65 -15.52 2.60
CA VAL A 169 -2.05 -14.98 1.37
C VAL A 169 -2.23 -15.94 0.21
N SER A 170 -2.07 -17.24 0.42
CA SER A 170 -2.23 -18.27 -0.62
C SER A 170 -3.65 -18.33 -1.19
N GLU A 171 -4.64 -17.97 -0.38
CA GLU A 171 -6.05 -17.85 -0.77
C GLU A 171 -6.42 -16.46 -1.31
N GLY A 172 -5.45 -15.57 -1.48
CA GLY A 172 -5.69 -14.19 -1.94
C GLY A 172 -6.31 -13.28 -0.89
N ARG A 173 -6.30 -13.68 0.37
CA ARG A 173 -6.81 -12.88 1.50
C ARG A 173 -5.68 -12.10 2.17
N ARG A 174 -5.98 -10.86 2.56
CA ARG A 174 -5.03 -10.04 3.31
C ARG A 174 -4.90 -10.55 4.74
N TYR A 175 -3.65 -10.51 5.23
CA TYR A 175 -3.32 -10.84 6.61
C TYR A 175 -2.74 -9.60 7.33
N PRO A 176 -3.14 -9.30 8.57
CA PRO A 176 -2.61 -8.18 9.32
C PRO A 176 -1.08 -8.24 9.45
N GLY A 177 -0.40 -7.16 9.06
CA GLY A 177 1.07 -7.10 9.14
C GLY A 177 1.80 -7.72 7.94
N MET A 178 1.08 -8.17 6.91
CA MET A 178 1.71 -8.75 5.71
C MET A 178 2.66 -7.75 4.99
N GLU A 179 2.54 -6.47 5.24
CA GLU A 179 3.41 -5.43 4.71
C GLU A 179 4.89 -5.61 5.15
N HIS A 180 5.12 -6.22 6.31
CA HIS A 180 6.46 -6.55 6.78
C HIS A 180 7.16 -7.61 5.93
N TRP A 181 6.39 -8.33 5.11
CA TRP A 181 6.84 -9.39 4.22
C TRP A 181 6.96 -8.93 2.75
N LEU A 182 6.95 -7.63 2.51
CA LEU A 182 7.02 -7.04 1.17
C LEU A 182 8.10 -7.66 0.27
N PRO A 183 9.32 -7.98 0.74
CA PRO A 183 10.35 -8.63 -0.09
C PRO A 183 9.95 -9.98 -0.66
N LEU A 184 9.02 -10.70 -0.02
CA LEU A 184 8.55 -11.99 -0.53
C LEU A 184 7.53 -11.83 -1.66
N PHE A 185 6.80 -10.70 -1.68
CA PHE A 185 5.82 -10.39 -2.72
C PHE A 185 6.46 -9.76 -3.96
N GLN A 186 7.53 -8.98 -3.76
CA GLN A 186 8.14 -8.18 -4.81
C GLN A 186 9.65 -8.41 -4.88
N GLY A 187 10.19 -8.55 -6.10
CA GLY A 187 11.63 -8.74 -6.32
C GLY A 187 12.38 -7.45 -6.57
N ASP A 188 11.68 -6.42 -7.03
CA ASP A 188 12.24 -5.13 -7.34
C ASP A 188 11.91 -4.12 -6.22
N LEU A 189 12.72 -4.18 -5.16
CA LEU A 189 12.64 -3.21 -4.08
C LEU A 189 13.70 -2.13 -4.30
N ARG A 190 13.26 -0.89 -4.23
CA ARG A 190 14.06 0.31 -4.48
C ARG A 190 14.39 1.06 -3.19
N LYS A 191 15.41 1.90 -3.24
CA LYS A 191 15.68 2.93 -2.23
C LYS A 191 14.97 4.22 -2.64
N ILE A 192 14.70 5.10 -1.70
CA ILE A 192 14.15 6.43 -2.01
C ILE A 192 15.05 7.20 -3.01
N PHE A 193 16.36 6.99 -2.96
CA PHE A 193 17.33 7.63 -3.83
C PHE A 193 17.20 7.20 -5.30
N ASP A 194 16.66 6.01 -5.57
CA ASP A 194 16.42 5.51 -6.92
C ASP A 194 15.30 6.30 -7.62
N TYR A 195 14.43 6.95 -6.84
CA TYR A 195 13.40 7.87 -7.31
C TYR A 195 13.92 9.30 -7.59
N LEU A 196 15.15 9.59 -7.18
CA LEU A 196 15.74 10.91 -7.23
C LEU A 196 17.19 10.86 -7.78
N PRO A 197 17.42 10.31 -9.00
CA PRO A 197 18.76 9.99 -9.49
C PRO A 197 19.68 11.21 -9.66
N ASN A 198 19.11 12.40 -9.82
CA ASN A 198 19.86 13.65 -10.03
C ASN A 198 19.70 14.67 -8.89
N ALA A 199 19.19 14.25 -7.73
CA ALA A 199 18.98 15.15 -6.61
C ALA A 199 20.28 15.47 -5.87
N THR A 200 20.42 16.71 -5.43
CA THR A 200 21.44 17.08 -4.43
C THR A 200 20.91 16.71 -3.05
N ILE A 201 21.69 15.96 -2.30
CA ILE A 201 21.30 15.46 -0.99
C ILE A 201 22.02 16.28 0.09
N PHE A 202 21.27 16.78 1.05
CA PHE A 202 21.79 17.45 2.23
C PHE A 202 21.51 16.59 3.46
N PHE A 203 22.54 16.41 4.28
CA PHE A 203 22.43 15.63 5.52
C PHE A 203 22.51 16.57 6.73
N ASP A 204 21.66 16.28 7.72
CA ASP A 204 21.80 16.88 9.05
C ASP A 204 23.08 16.35 9.74
N HIS A 205 23.66 17.16 10.62
CA HIS A 205 24.87 16.80 11.36
C HIS A 205 24.72 15.62 12.32
N LEU A 206 23.48 15.27 12.71
CA LEU A 206 23.18 14.12 13.56
C LEU A 206 22.82 12.85 12.78
N LEU A 207 22.86 12.87 11.45
CA LEU A 207 22.39 11.74 10.64
C LEU A 207 23.16 10.45 10.93
N GLU A 208 24.50 10.53 11.03
CA GLU A 208 25.34 9.35 11.24
C GLU A 208 24.99 8.64 12.54
N GLN A 209 24.91 9.39 13.64
CA GLN A 209 24.50 8.87 14.92
C GLN A 209 23.08 8.26 14.88
N ALA A 210 22.12 8.96 14.30
CA ALA A 210 20.75 8.49 14.19
C ALA A 210 20.63 7.21 13.34
N LEU A 211 21.48 7.06 12.31
CA LEU A 211 21.53 5.87 11.48
C LEU A 211 22.12 4.67 12.25
N GLU A 212 23.22 4.88 12.96
CA GLU A 212 23.85 3.85 13.80
C GLU A 212 22.89 3.34 14.88
N GLU A 213 22.26 4.24 15.62
CA GLU A 213 21.24 3.90 16.62
C GLU A 213 20.08 3.11 16.00
N ARG A 214 19.61 3.51 14.81
CA ARG A 214 18.53 2.82 14.14
C ARG A 214 18.91 1.41 13.70
N ILE A 215 20.12 1.22 13.17
CA ILE A 215 20.62 -0.09 12.75
C ILE A 215 20.79 -1.01 13.98
N ALA A 216 21.34 -0.47 15.08
CA ALA A 216 21.44 -1.19 16.35
C ALA A 216 20.07 -1.66 16.84
N HIS A 217 19.08 -0.78 16.89
CA HIS A 217 17.71 -1.17 17.29
C HIS A 217 17.11 -2.26 16.40
N ILE A 218 17.32 -2.19 15.07
CA ILE A 218 16.82 -3.25 14.15
C ILE A 218 17.47 -4.59 14.50
N SER A 219 18.79 -4.59 14.78
CA SER A 219 19.54 -5.80 15.16
C SER A 219 19.04 -6.36 16.49
N ASP A 220 18.83 -5.51 17.49
CA ASP A 220 18.37 -5.90 18.83
C ASP A 220 16.97 -6.52 18.78
N PHE A 221 16.04 -5.87 18.07
CA PHE A 221 14.69 -6.42 17.88
C PHE A 221 14.69 -7.76 17.14
N TYR A 222 15.58 -7.92 16.16
CA TYR A 222 15.71 -9.18 15.46
C TYR A 222 16.25 -10.29 16.39
N SER A 223 17.29 -9.99 17.16
CA SER A 223 17.88 -10.92 18.12
C SER A 223 16.89 -11.34 19.21
N ALA A 224 16.18 -10.36 19.79
CA ALA A 224 15.16 -10.64 20.79
C ALA A 224 14.02 -11.52 20.24
N ARG A 225 13.65 -11.36 18.96
CA ARG A 225 12.65 -12.21 18.34
C ARG A 225 13.17 -13.63 18.08
N LEU A 226 14.44 -13.79 17.71
CA LEU A 226 15.07 -15.11 17.59
C LEU A 226 15.09 -15.86 18.94
N GLU A 227 15.47 -15.17 20.03
CA GLU A 227 15.45 -15.75 21.37
C GLU A 227 14.04 -16.16 21.79
N ALA A 228 13.04 -15.31 21.51
CA ALA A 228 11.66 -15.64 21.81
C ALA A 228 11.14 -16.87 21.08
N LEU A 229 11.58 -17.14 19.86
CA LEU A 229 11.23 -18.37 19.10
C LEU A 229 11.80 -19.63 19.74
N THR A 230 12.99 -19.55 20.41
CA THR A 230 13.58 -20.69 21.08
C THR A 230 12.94 -21.00 22.44
N THR A 231 12.32 -20.00 23.07
CA THR A 231 11.72 -20.09 24.41
C THR A 231 10.21 -20.28 24.40
N SER A 232 9.51 -19.93 23.32
CA SER A 232 8.06 -19.98 23.23
C SER A 232 7.61 -20.65 21.92
N SER A 233 6.82 -21.72 22.04
CA SER A 233 6.15 -22.37 20.90
C SER A 233 4.95 -21.58 20.37
N SER A 234 4.67 -20.38 20.90
CA SER A 234 3.47 -19.60 20.60
C SER A 234 3.69 -18.43 19.64
N ILE A 235 4.84 -18.33 18.99
CA ILE A 235 5.09 -17.30 17.98
C ILE A 235 4.65 -17.82 16.61
N ASP A 236 3.49 -17.37 16.16
CA ASP A 236 2.82 -17.86 14.96
C ASP A 236 3.45 -17.43 13.62
N ALA A 237 4.43 -16.54 13.64
CA ALA A 237 5.09 -16.07 12.42
C ALA A 237 6.59 -16.33 12.44
N PRO A 238 7.16 -16.81 11.33
CA PRO A 238 8.61 -17.01 11.21
C PRO A 238 9.38 -15.69 11.40
N VAL A 239 10.61 -15.80 11.89
CA VAL A 239 11.53 -14.65 11.97
C VAL A 239 12.08 -14.38 10.57
N TYR A 240 11.90 -13.15 10.13
CA TYR A 240 12.35 -12.69 8.84
C TYR A 240 13.19 -11.42 9.00
N ARG A 241 14.35 -11.39 8.38
CA ARG A 241 15.23 -10.22 8.28
C ARG A 241 15.13 -9.67 6.86
N PRO A 242 14.61 -8.43 6.68
CA PRO A 242 14.48 -7.80 5.36
C PRO A 242 15.84 -7.46 4.72
#